data_5d44341c90081e79f6b4dfe5e7ad2c3d
#
_entry.id   5d44341c90081e79f6b4dfe5e7ad2c3d
#
_cell.length_a   1.000
_cell.length_b   1.000
_cell.length_c   1.000
_cell.angle_alpha   90.00
_cell.angle_beta   90.00
_cell.angle_gamma   90.00
#
_symmetry.space_group_name_H-M   'P 1'
#
loop_
_entity.id
_entity.type
_entity.pdbx_description
1 polymer ?
#
loop_
_entity_poly.entity_id
_entity_poly.type
_entity_poly.pdbx_seq_one_letter_code
_entity_poly.pdbx_strand_id
1 'polypeptide(L)'
;MGKNESSEIKRTPIREAVKLRLWGMAAGRCEICNKLLYLDSHYGDDANFAENAHIHAVGKTGPRHADDMTQDEINNIDNLMLLCAEHHHLIDTKPESYLSDFLIVQKKAHEDRIRRLTEIQDADSCKVVTFFSNIDNVDVFNAASVLRRATVKCGLYPKQDDPIELHNGLVTKYIPSKDIMQFQAAELEGQVKQYFGSIVKKEDVVALFALAPQPLLFKLGYLLCDQLNVRVFQCHREGDKWAWPDDQSTVDFQIHQSKADSETAVALVIDLSAEIIDQRIENTLGEKCTIYHLTIPEPNRVFVKNPQIQDSFVRT
;
A
#
# COMPACT_ATOMS: atom_id res chain seq x y z
N MET A 1 58.64 -11.02 -20.26
CA MET A 1 58.05 -10.60 -18.96
C MET A 1 57.53 -9.19 -19.14
N GLY A 2 56.31 -9.04 -19.58
CA GLY A 2 55.64 -7.74 -19.69
C GLY A 2 55.08 -7.39 -18.31
N LYS A 3 55.51 -6.29 -17.74
CA LYS A 3 54.90 -5.68 -16.56
C LYS A 3 53.51 -5.15 -17.01
N ASN A 4 52.44 -5.75 -16.54
CA ASN A 4 51.13 -5.10 -16.55
C ASN A 4 51.23 -3.90 -15.61
N GLU A 5 51.40 -2.70 -16.19
CA GLU A 5 51.14 -1.44 -15.49
C GLU A 5 49.63 -1.39 -15.24
N SER A 6 49.21 -1.69 -14.03
CA SER A 6 47.86 -1.35 -13.56
C SER A 6 47.74 0.19 -13.68
N SER A 7 46.97 0.67 -14.66
CA SER A 7 46.74 2.09 -14.84
C SER A 7 46.08 2.62 -13.55
N GLU A 8 46.80 3.53 -12.89
CA GLU A 8 46.30 4.18 -11.67
C GLU A 8 45.04 4.97 -12.01
N ILE A 9 43.91 4.59 -11.40
CA ILE A 9 42.61 5.26 -11.59
C ILE A 9 42.77 6.71 -11.12
N LYS A 10 42.59 7.67 -12.02
CA LYS A 10 42.70 9.10 -11.72
C LYS A 10 41.32 9.66 -11.35
N ARG A 11 41.27 10.56 -10.36
CA ARG A 11 40.06 11.28 -10.01
C ARG A 11 39.66 12.21 -11.16
N THR A 12 38.69 11.80 -11.96
CA THR A 12 38.13 12.60 -13.06
C THR A 12 36.77 13.19 -12.64
N PRO A 13 36.42 14.39 -13.12
CA PRO A 13 35.11 14.96 -12.83
C PRO A 13 33.98 14.06 -13.35
N ILE A 14 32.90 13.90 -12.56
CA ILE A 14 31.68 13.24 -13.01
C ILE A 14 31.06 14.10 -14.13
N ARG A 15 30.71 13.48 -15.25
CA ARG A 15 30.09 14.18 -16.39
C ARG A 15 28.75 14.78 -16.00
N GLU A 16 28.43 15.98 -16.47
CA GLU A 16 27.20 16.70 -16.15
C GLU A 16 25.93 15.87 -16.49
N ALA A 17 25.93 15.14 -17.61
CA ALA A 17 24.84 14.27 -17.97
C ALA A 17 24.59 13.14 -16.94
N VAL A 18 25.64 12.62 -16.29
CA VAL A 18 25.52 11.60 -15.23
C VAL A 18 24.97 12.24 -13.96
N LYS A 19 25.43 13.43 -13.59
CA LYS A 19 24.90 14.19 -12.45
C LYS A 19 23.41 14.50 -12.63
N LEU A 20 23.03 14.99 -13.82
CA LEU A 20 21.63 15.30 -14.13
C LEU A 20 20.75 14.06 -14.04
N ARG A 21 21.22 12.93 -14.57
CA ARG A 21 20.53 11.67 -14.47
C ARG A 21 20.38 11.21 -13.01
N LEU A 22 21.46 11.31 -12.21
CA LEU A 22 21.43 10.99 -10.79
C LEU A 22 20.38 11.83 -10.02
N TRP A 23 20.38 13.14 -10.28
CA TRP A 23 19.38 14.05 -9.72
C TRP A 23 17.93 13.68 -10.10
N GLY A 24 17.72 13.31 -11.37
CA GLY A 24 16.40 12.88 -11.86
C GLY A 24 15.95 11.59 -11.19
N MET A 25 16.81 10.58 -11.11
CA MET A 25 16.50 9.28 -10.50
C MET A 25 16.24 9.38 -8.99
N ALA A 26 16.96 10.28 -8.30
CA ALA A 26 16.76 10.55 -6.89
C ALA A 26 15.64 11.56 -6.59
N ALA A 27 15.04 12.19 -7.60
CA ALA A 27 14.07 13.28 -7.47
C ALA A 27 14.57 14.45 -6.58
N GLY A 28 15.88 14.77 -6.67
CA GLY A 28 16.51 15.81 -5.85
C GLY A 28 16.50 15.54 -4.34
N ARG A 29 16.49 14.26 -3.94
CA ARG A 29 16.42 13.84 -2.53
C ARG A 29 17.58 12.95 -2.15
N CYS A 30 17.97 12.98 -0.89
CA CYS A 30 18.94 12.04 -0.33
C CYS A 30 18.41 10.60 -0.41
N GLU A 31 19.16 9.70 -1.06
CA GLU A 31 18.75 8.31 -1.26
C GLU A 31 18.76 7.46 0.01
N ILE A 32 19.26 7.99 1.13
CA ILE A 32 19.19 7.32 2.44
C ILE A 32 18.04 7.89 3.29
N CYS A 33 17.99 9.22 3.54
CA CYS A 33 17.01 9.81 4.46
C CYS A 33 15.84 10.53 3.78
N ASN A 34 15.81 10.61 2.47
CA ASN A 34 14.77 11.26 1.69
C ASN A 34 14.66 12.79 1.89
N LYS A 35 15.66 13.44 2.54
CA LYS A 35 15.70 14.89 2.70
C LYS A 35 15.78 15.58 1.33
N LEU A 36 15.04 16.68 1.16
CA LEU A 36 15.14 17.54 -0.02
C LEU A 36 16.54 18.20 -0.08
N LEU A 37 17.15 18.27 -1.27
CA LEU A 37 18.54 18.72 -1.45
C LEU A 37 18.69 20.00 -2.27
N TYR A 38 17.58 20.61 -2.70
CA TYR A 38 17.58 21.81 -3.54
C TYR A 38 16.83 23.00 -2.92
N LEU A 39 16.36 22.84 -1.70
CA LEU A 39 15.59 23.88 -1.00
C LEU A 39 15.99 23.94 0.47
N ASP A 40 16.19 25.16 0.99
CA ASP A 40 16.32 25.36 2.43
C ASP A 40 15.00 25.08 3.15
N SER A 41 15.04 24.25 4.18
CA SER A 41 13.86 23.83 4.91
C SER A 41 13.26 24.90 5.84
N HIS A 42 14.01 25.99 6.12
CA HIS A 42 13.57 27.05 7.03
C HIS A 42 13.03 28.28 6.28
N TYR A 43 13.75 28.71 5.26
CA TYR A 43 13.44 29.95 4.54
C TYR A 43 12.83 29.72 3.16
N GLY A 44 12.92 28.46 2.64
CA GLY A 44 12.43 28.14 1.32
C GLY A 44 13.29 28.65 0.17
N ASP A 45 14.52 29.07 0.48
CA ASP A 45 15.46 29.56 -0.53
C ASP A 45 16.07 28.43 -1.34
N ASP A 46 16.31 28.69 -2.62
CA ASP A 46 17.01 27.75 -3.51
C ASP A 46 18.44 27.52 -3.02
N ALA A 47 18.81 26.26 -2.83
CA ALA A 47 20.13 25.87 -2.39
C ALA A 47 20.51 24.49 -2.91
N ASN A 48 21.81 24.23 -3.03
CA ASN A 48 22.30 22.89 -3.40
C ASN A 48 23.00 22.25 -2.20
N PHE A 49 22.32 21.33 -1.53
CA PHE A 49 22.83 20.53 -0.41
C PHE A 49 23.22 19.11 -0.82
N ALA A 50 23.28 18.84 -2.12
CA ALA A 50 23.55 17.52 -2.64
C ALA A 50 25.02 17.24 -2.83
N GLU A 51 25.44 16.06 -2.41
CA GLU A 51 26.74 15.48 -2.65
C GLU A 51 26.61 14.26 -3.57
N ASN A 52 27.48 14.18 -4.61
CA ASN A 52 27.54 13.01 -5.47
C ASN A 52 28.53 12.03 -4.85
N ALA A 53 28.05 11.10 -4.07
CA ALA A 53 28.84 10.14 -3.32
C ALA A 53 29.15 8.90 -4.17
N HIS A 54 30.39 8.40 -4.11
CA HIS A 54 30.76 7.12 -4.69
C HIS A 54 30.45 5.99 -3.71
N ILE A 55 29.85 4.89 -4.19
CA ILE A 55 29.68 3.66 -3.42
C ILE A 55 31.04 3.01 -3.23
N HIS A 56 31.77 2.77 -4.32
CA HIS A 56 33.17 2.33 -4.32
C HIS A 56 34.08 3.49 -4.56
N ALA A 57 35.04 3.71 -3.69
CA ALA A 57 35.94 4.86 -3.76
C ALA A 57 36.89 4.81 -4.98
N VAL A 58 37.20 5.99 -5.50
CA VAL A 58 38.15 6.18 -6.61
C VAL A 58 39.59 5.80 -6.18
N GLY A 59 39.97 6.17 -4.97
CA GLY A 59 41.35 6.00 -4.48
C GLY A 59 41.55 4.68 -3.73
N LYS A 60 42.74 4.08 -3.87
CA LYS A 60 43.09 2.80 -3.24
C LYS A 60 42.97 2.79 -1.69
N THR A 61 43.06 3.94 -1.07
CA THR A 61 42.91 4.11 0.39
C THR A 61 41.53 4.60 0.79
N GLY A 62 40.64 4.79 -0.17
CA GLY A 62 39.27 5.27 0.09
C GLY A 62 38.37 4.16 0.62
N PRO A 63 37.22 4.55 1.22
CA PRO A 63 36.25 3.59 1.76
C PRO A 63 35.68 2.71 0.65
N ARG A 64 35.54 1.42 0.93
CA ARG A 64 34.92 0.43 0.02
C ARG A 64 35.63 0.35 -1.36
N HIS A 65 36.94 0.58 -1.42
CA HIS A 65 37.67 0.49 -2.69
C HIS A 65 37.53 -0.91 -3.30
N ALA A 66 37.35 -0.96 -4.64
CA ALA A 66 37.34 -2.20 -5.42
C ALA A 66 38.49 -2.18 -6.44
N ASP A 67 39.38 -3.17 -6.36
CA ASP A 67 40.61 -3.24 -7.16
C ASP A 67 40.35 -3.55 -8.64
N ASP A 68 39.22 -4.07 -8.99
CA ASP A 68 38.80 -4.55 -10.30
C ASP A 68 37.96 -3.55 -11.12
N MET A 69 37.60 -2.39 -10.54
CA MET A 69 36.83 -1.37 -11.25
C MET A 69 37.66 -0.57 -12.22
N THR A 70 37.12 -0.32 -13.40
CA THR A 70 37.69 0.55 -14.41
C THR A 70 37.38 2.03 -14.15
N GLN A 71 38.10 2.94 -14.86
CA GLN A 71 37.85 4.39 -14.76
C GLN A 71 36.40 4.77 -15.15
N ASP A 72 35.82 4.08 -16.12
CA ASP A 72 34.44 4.34 -16.57
C ASP A 72 33.43 3.83 -15.57
N GLU A 73 33.67 2.71 -14.92
CA GLU A 73 32.77 2.14 -13.87
C GLU A 73 32.76 3.00 -12.61
N ILE A 74 33.88 3.56 -12.21
CA ILE A 74 33.97 4.45 -11.04
C ILE A 74 32.98 5.63 -11.13
N ASN A 75 32.90 6.29 -12.29
CA ASN A 75 32.01 7.42 -12.51
C ASN A 75 30.67 7.01 -13.17
N ASN A 76 30.36 5.71 -13.23
CA ASN A 76 29.08 5.23 -13.70
C ASN A 76 28.01 5.57 -12.69
N ILE A 77 26.78 5.78 -13.19
CA ILE A 77 25.61 6.08 -12.36
C ILE A 77 25.35 5.01 -11.30
N ASP A 78 25.64 3.75 -11.61
CA ASP A 78 25.43 2.62 -10.69
C ASP A 78 26.35 2.66 -9.47
N ASN A 79 27.50 3.35 -9.58
CA ASN A 79 28.45 3.56 -8.49
C ASN A 79 28.27 4.92 -7.77
N LEU A 80 27.23 5.69 -8.12
CA LEU A 80 26.98 7.02 -7.57
C LEU A 80 25.67 7.09 -6.82
N MET A 81 25.66 7.80 -5.69
CA MET A 81 24.47 8.13 -4.91
C MET A 81 24.32 9.63 -4.75
N LEU A 82 23.07 10.13 -4.73
CA LEU A 82 22.77 11.51 -4.36
C LEU A 82 22.48 11.55 -2.86
N LEU A 83 23.35 12.18 -2.09
CA LEU A 83 23.24 12.20 -0.63
C LEU A 83 23.24 13.63 -0.08
N CYS A 84 22.70 13.81 1.13
CA CYS A 84 22.99 15.02 1.92
C CYS A 84 24.41 14.94 2.51
N ALA A 85 24.98 16.08 2.87
CA ALA A 85 26.31 16.16 3.44
C ALA A 85 26.50 15.27 4.68
N GLU A 86 25.47 15.15 5.54
CA GLU A 86 25.49 14.28 6.71
C GLU A 86 25.68 12.82 6.35
N HIS A 87 24.88 12.30 5.39
CA HIS A 87 24.98 10.91 4.97
C HIS A 87 26.22 10.64 4.15
N HIS A 88 26.67 11.58 3.31
CA HIS A 88 27.94 11.45 2.61
C HIS A 88 29.10 11.30 3.62
N HIS A 89 29.14 12.18 4.64
CA HIS A 89 30.15 12.08 5.70
C HIS A 89 30.07 10.74 6.47
N LEU A 90 28.87 10.29 6.81
CA LEU A 90 28.68 9.03 7.55
C LEU A 90 29.16 7.81 6.78
N ILE A 91 28.81 7.68 5.50
CA ILE A 91 29.22 6.52 4.69
C ILE A 91 30.73 6.44 4.49
N ASP A 92 31.42 7.60 4.48
CA ASP A 92 32.85 7.66 4.30
C ASP A 92 33.63 7.44 5.60
N THR A 93 33.08 7.85 6.74
CA THR A 93 33.74 7.72 8.04
C THR A 93 33.43 6.40 8.75
N LYS A 94 32.37 5.68 8.36
CA LYS A 94 31.94 4.40 8.96
C LYS A 94 31.72 3.31 7.90
N PRO A 95 32.73 3.00 7.07
CA PRO A 95 32.56 2.07 5.96
C PRO A 95 32.17 0.65 6.39
N GLU A 96 32.49 0.25 7.62
CA GLU A 96 32.11 -1.01 8.22
C GLU A 96 30.61 -1.12 8.53
N SER A 97 29.94 0.02 8.74
CA SER A 97 28.47 0.08 8.96
C SER A 97 27.71 0.32 7.65
N TYR A 98 28.37 0.88 6.65
CA TYR A 98 27.77 1.23 5.34
C TYR A 98 28.50 0.45 4.23
N LEU A 99 28.28 -0.87 4.20
CA LEU A 99 28.84 -1.76 3.18
C LEU A 99 28.31 -1.43 1.78
N SER A 100 29.07 -1.75 0.75
CA SER A 100 28.67 -1.50 -0.66
C SER A 100 27.31 -2.11 -0.98
N ASP A 101 27.06 -3.36 -0.59
CA ASP A 101 25.80 -4.04 -0.86
C ASP A 101 24.62 -3.33 -0.20
N PHE A 102 24.79 -2.84 1.03
CA PHE A 102 23.78 -2.04 1.72
C PHE A 102 23.46 -0.77 0.94
N LEU A 103 24.49 -0.03 0.50
CA LEU A 103 24.32 1.22 -0.26
C LEU A 103 23.63 0.98 -1.61
N ILE A 104 24.00 -0.08 -2.32
CA ILE A 104 23.36 -0.49 -3.58
C ILE A 104 21.88 -0.78 -3.36
N VAL A 105 21.53 -1.51 -2.30
CA VAL A 105 20.13 -1.81 -1.94
C VAL A 105 19.36 -0.54 -1.60
N GLN A 106 19.94 0.38 -0.82
CA GLN A 106 19.31 1.65 -0.48
C GLN A 106 19.05 2.53 -1.72
N LYS A 107 20.08 2.69 -2.57
CA LYS A 107 19.96 3.38 -3.85
C LYS A 107 18.81 2.81 -4.67
N LYS A 108 18.85 1.52 -4.95
CA LYS A 108 17.83 0.84 -5.76
C LYS A 108 16.44 0.99 -5.18
N ALA A 109 16.28 0.82 -3.87
CA ALA A 109 14.98 0.96 -3.20
C ALA A 109 14.42 2.39 -3.34
N HIS A 110 15.28 3.41 -3.22
CA HIS A 110 14.88 4.80 -3.42
C HIS A 110 14.49 5.08 -4.87
N GLU A 111 15.35 4.75 -5.83
CA GLU A 111 15.12 4.99 -7.27
C GLU A 111 13.89 4.24 -7.78
N ASP A 112 13.70 2.99 -7.38
CA ASP A 112 12.50 2.20 -7.71
C ASP A 112 11.22 2.82 -7.13
N ARG A 113 11.30 3.42 -5.94
CA ARG A 113 10.17 4.16 -5.38
C ARG A 113 9.85 5.39 -6.22
N ILE A 114 10.86 6.21 -6.56
CA ILE A 114 10.67 7.41 -7.40
C ILE A 114 10.09 7.02 -8.76
N ARG A 115 10.67 6.01 -9.42
CA ARG A 115 10.19 5.51 -10.69
C ARG A 115 8.71 5.11 -10.61
N ARG A 116 8.33 4.27 -9.65
CA ARG A 116 6.93 3.84 -9.48
C ARG A 116 5.98 5.01 -9.25
N LEU A 117 6.39 6.03 -8.49
CA LEU A 117 5.57 7.21 -8.24
C LEU A 117 5.40 8.10 -9.48
N THR A 118 6.41 8.17 -10.33
CA THR A 118 6.41 9.02 -11.53
C THR A 118 5.85 8.31 -12.77
N GLU A 119 5.78 6.99 -12.77
CA GLU A 119 5.13 6.19 -13.82
C GLU A 119 3.59 6.16 -13.70
N ILE A 120 3.04 6.55 -12.54
CA ILE A 120 1.59 6.65 -12.34
C ILE A 120 1.03 7.77 -13.23
N GLN A 121 0.00 7.43 -14.00
CA GLN A 121 -0.69 8.37 -14.91
C GLN A 121 -2.03 8.84 -14.35
N ASP A 122 -2.60 9.89 -14.93
CA ASP A 122 -3.94 10.37 -14.54
C ASP A 122 -5.04 9.32 -14.68
N ALA A 123 -4.87 8.36 -15.60
CA ALA A 123 -5.78 7.22 -15.76
C ALA A 123 -5.79 6.29 -14.53
N ASP A 124 -4.70 6.28 -13.75
CA ASP A 124 -4.57 5.48 -12.53
C ASP A 124 -5.10 6.22 -11.29
N SER A 125 -5.69 7.39 -11.49
CA SER A 125 -6.18 8.21 -10.40
C SER A 125 -7.38 7.59 -9.69
N CYS A 126 -7.45 7.78 -8.37
CA CYS A 126 -8.55 7.29 -7.55
C CYS A 126 -9.05 8.34 -6.56
N LYS A 127 -10.26 8.12 -6.07
CA LYS A 127 -10.79 8.80 -4.89
C LYS A 127 -10.73 7.88 -3.69
N VAL A 128 -10.07 8.33 -2.63
CA VAL A 128 -9.97 7.57 -1.39
C VAL A 128 -11.24 7.81 -0.58
N VAL A 129 -11.93 6.73 -0.26
CA VAL A 129 -13.12 6.74 0.58
C VAL A 129 -12.87 5.87 1.80
N THR A 130 -13.20 6.37 2.97
CA THR A 130 -13.06 5.63 4.23
C THR A 130 -14.41 5.43 4.90
N PHE A 131 -14.61 4.26 5.50
CA PHE A 131 -15.72 3.98 6.40
C PHE A 131 -15.20 3.23 7.62
N PHE A 132 -14.93 3.97 8.68
CA PHE A 132 -14.44 3.41 9.94
C PHE A 132 -15.48 3.57 11.04
N SER A 133 -15.76 2.48 11.73
CA SER A 133 -16.65 2.45 12.87
C SER A 133 -15.98 1.73 14.02
N ASN A 134 -16.26 2.17 15.24
CA ASN A 134 -15.76 1.51 16.43
C ASN A 134 -16.24 0.06 16.51
N ILE A 135 -15.29 -0.86 16.65
CA ILE A 135 -15.52 -2.29 16.86
C ILE A 135 -15.04 -2.61 18.27
N ASP A 136 -15.91 -3.15 19.11
CA ASP A 136 -15.58 -3.56 20.49
C ASP A 136 -14.86 -2.47 21.31
N ASN A 137 -15.25 -1.20 21.15
CA ASN A 137 -14.67 -0.03 21.80
C ASN A 137 -13.19 0.25 21.45
N VAL A 138 -12.72 -0.25 20.31
CA VAL A 138 -11.42 0.11 19.75
C VAL A 138 -11.62 1.20 18.70
N ASP A 139 -11.01 2.36 18.92
CA ASP A 139 -10.99 3.42 17.92
C ASP A 139 -10.16 2.97 16.70
N VAL A 140 -10.75 3.03 15.54
CA VAL A 140 -10.05 2.76 14.28
C VAL A 140 -9.55 4.07 13.72
N PHE A 141 -8.28 4.36 14.00
CA PHE A 141 -7.61 5.54 13.45
C PHE A 141 -6.63 5.14 12.36
N ASN A 142 -6.75 5.79 11.20
CA ASN A 142 -5.83 5.59 10.09
C ASN A 142 -5.43 6.94 9.50
N ALA A 143 -4.15 7.29 9.64
CA ALA A 143 -3.62 8.52 9.06
C ALA A 143 -3.73 8.49 7.52
N ALA A 144 -4.12 9.61 6.92
CA ALA A 144 -4.23 9.76 5.47
C ALA A 144 -2.96 9.34 4.72
N SER A 145 -1.78 9.58 5.32
CA SER A 145 -0.49 9.14 4.77
C SER A 145 -0.34 7.61 4.65
N VAL A 146 -0.95 6.84 5.56
CA VAL A 146 -0.94 5.37 5.53
C VAL A 146 -1.81 4.87 4.39
N LEU A 147 -3.02 5.44 4.25
CA LEU A 147 -3.97 5.11 3.18
C LEU A 147 -3.38 5.44 1.81
N ARG A 148 -2.77 6.63 1.69
CA ARG A 148 -2.07 7.06 0.46
C ARG A 148 -0.94 6.10 0.08
N ARG A 149 -0.11 5.65 1.04
CA ARG A 149 0.93 4.65 0.75
C ARG A 149 0.35 3.33 0.24
N ALA A 150 -0.76 2.89 0.81
CA ALA A 150 -1.41 1.66 0.38
C ALA A 150 -1.94 1.78 -1.06
N THR A 151 -2.61 2.90 -1.41
CA THR A 151 -3.10 3.12 -2.78
C THR A 151 -1.96 3.16 -3.79
N VAL A 152 -0.88 3.89 -3.50
CA VAL A 152 0.29 4.00 -4.39
C VAL A 152 0.98 2.65 -4.59
N LYS A 153 1.06 1.79 -3.57
CA LYS A 153 1.58 0.42 -3.73
C LYS A 153 0.76 -0.43 -4.71
N CYS A 154 -0.52 -0.12 -4.86
CA CYS A 154 -1.42 -0.78 -5.82
C CYS A 154 -1.47 -0.08 -7.19
N GLY A 155 -0.58 0.87 -7.45
CA GLY A 155 -0.55 1.61 -8.72
C GLY A 155 -1.69 2.63 -8.87
N LEU A 156 -2.32 3.04 -7.77
CA LEU A 156 -3.39 4.05 -7.79
C LEU A 156 -2.87 5.39 -7.26
N TYR A 157 -3.31 6.48 -7.89
CA TYR A 157 -2.93 7.83 -7.49
C TYR A 157 -4.13 8.58 -6.86
N PRO A 158 -4.10 8.90 -5.56
CA PRO A 158 -5.16 9.69 -4.91
C PRO A 158 -5.21 11.12 -5.45
N LYS A 159 -6.35 11.53 -5.99
CA LYS A 159 -6.58 12.91 -6.50
C LYS A 159 -6.71 13.96 -5.40
N GLN A 160 -6.92 13.52 -4.16
CA GLN A 160 -7.20 14.38 -3.01
C GLN A 160 -6.17 14.17 -1.92
N ASP A 161 -5.88 15.22 -1.16
CA ASP A 161 -5.02 15.12 0.01
C ASP A 161 -5.69 14.39 1.15
N ASP A 162 -6.96 14.66 1.38
CA ASP A 162 -7.77 14.03 2.42
C ASP A 162 -8.77 13.02 1.85
N PRO A 163 -9.01 11.89 2.51
CA PRO A 163 -10.03 10.94 2.11
C PRO A 163 -11.45 11.52 2.27
N ILE A 164 -12.40 10.98 1.50
CA ILE A 164 -13.82 11.20 1.75
C ILE A 164 -14.21 10.27 2.89
N GLU A 165 -14.54 10.85 4.04
CA GLU A 165 -14.88 10.09 5.22
C GLU A 165 -16.38 9.85 5.31
N LEU A 166 -16.78 8.58 5.29
CA LEU A 166 -18.12 8.16 5.68
C LEU A 166 -18.12 7.91 7.18
N HIS A 167 -18.94 8.65 7.90
CA HIS A 167 -18.98 8.60 9.36
C HIS A 167 -20.10 7.66 9.85
N ASN A 168 -19.88 7.08 11.00
CA ASN A 168 -20.86 6.20 11.66
C ASN A 168 -21.68 6.92 12.74
N GLY A 169 -21.93 8.22 12.51
CA GLY A 169 -22.67 9.05 13.45
C GLY A 169 -21.94 9.30 14.78
N LEU A 170 -22.65 9.86 15.75
CA LEU A 170 -22.10 10.21 17.07
C LEU A 170 -21.97 9.00 18.02
N VAL A 171 -22.08 7.77 17.53
CA VAL A 171 -21.97 6.57 18.37
C VAL A 171 -20.51 6.32 18.71
N THR A 172 -20.07 6.84 19.83
CA THR A 172 -18.71 6.67 20.34
C THR A 172 -18.42 5.28 20.90
N LYS A 173 -19.47 4.45 21.11
CA LYS A 173 -19.34 3.11 21.64
C LYS A 173 -20.21 2.14 20.83
N TYR A 174 -19.63 1.03 20.41
CA TYR A 174 -20.40 -0.04 19.79
C TYR A 174 -21.38 -0.67 20.81
N ILE A 175 -22.68 -0.54 20.54
CA ILE A 175 -23.74 -1.19 21.29
C ILE A 175 -24.54 -2.02 20.28
N PRO A 176 -24.51 -3.35 20.36
CA PRO A 176 -25.22 -4.22 19.44
C PRO A 176 -26.74 -4.18 19.72
N SER A 177 -27.43 -3.13 19.24
CA SER A 177 -28.87 -3.05 19.28
C SER A 177 -29.44 -2.87 17.88
N LYS A 178 -30.63 -3.40 17.63
CA LYS A 178 -31.31 -3.30 16.34
C LYS A 178 -31.55 -1.85 15.95
N ASP A 179 -31.97 -1.03 16.87
CA ASP A 179 -32.32 0.38 16.61
C ASP A 179 -31.09 1.20 16.27
N ILE A 180 -29.98 0.98 16.97
CA ILE A 180 -28.70 1.65 16.69
C ILE A 180 -28.19 1.24 15.32
N MET A 181 -28.25 -0.05 14.97
CA MET A 181 -27.83 -0.53 13.65
C MET A 181 -28.70 0.06 12.53
N GLN A 182 -30.00 0.16 12.73
CA GLN A 182 -30.91 0.78 11.76
C GLN A 182 -30.61 2.27 11.57
N PHE A 183 -30.37 3.00 12.68
CA PHE A 183 -29.97 4.40 12.63
C PHE A 183 -28.67 4.60 11.86
N GLN A 184 -27.62 3.83 12.19
CA GLN A 184 -26.34 3.88 11.51
C GLN A 184 -26.44 3.53 10.02
N ALA A 185 -27.27 2.55 9.67
CA ALA A 185 -27.51 2.18 8.28
C ALA A 185 -28.22 3.30 7.50
N ALA A 186 -29.13 4.04 8.12
CA ALA A 186 -29.83 5.17 7.50
C ALA A 186 -28.88 6.38 7.32
N GLU A 187 -28.02 6.67 8.31
CA GLU A 187 -27.00 7.70 8.18
C GLU A 187 -26.00 7.38 7.06
N LEU A 188 -25.51 6.14 7.01
CA LEU A 188 -24.61 5.68 5.95
C LEU A 188 -25.27 5.86 4.57
N GLU A 189 -26.53 5.50 4.42
CA GLU A 189 -27.27 5.68 3.17
C GLU A 189 -27.39 7.15 2.78
N GLY A 190 -27.66 8.04 3.73
CA GLY A 190 -27.68 9.49 3.52
C GLY A 190 -26.34 10.03 3.03
N GLN A 191 -25.25 9.63 3.65
CA GLN A 191 -23.89 10.05 3.27
C GLN A 191 -23.49 9.51 1.90
N VAL A 192 -23.74 8.24 1.61
CA VAL A 192 -23.46 7.66 0.29
C VAL A 192 -24.22 8.43 -0.78
N LYS A 193 -25.52 8.73 -0.59
CA LYS A 193 -26.29 9.54 -1.53
C LYS A 193 -25.74 10.96 -1.69
N GLN A 194 -25.24 11.55 -0.62
CA GLN A 194 -24.66 12.90 -0.65
C GLN A 194 -23.32 12.94 -1.42
N TYR A 195 -22.42 12.02 -1.14
CA TYR A 195 -21.06 12.06 -1.69
C TYR A 195 -20.98 11.43 -3.09
N PHE A 196 -21.70 10.32 -3.30
CA PHE A 196 -21.67 9.62 -4.58
C PHE A 196 -22.68 10.26 -5.55
N GLY A 197 -22.19 10.70 -6.69
CA GLY A 197 -22.93 11.51 -7.66
C GLY A 197 -22.60 13.00 -7.62
N SER A 198 -22.23 13.55 -6.45
CA SER A 198 -21.77 14.95 -6.34
C SER A 198 -20.23 15.06 -6.41
N ILE A 199 -19.53 14.26 -5.58
CA ILE A 199 -18.06 14.27 -5.47
C ILE A 199 -17.45 13.06 -6.17
N VAL A 200 -18.01 11.86 -5.97
CA VAL A 200 -17.59 10.61 -6.63
C VAL A 200 -18.50 10.37 -7.82
N LYS A 201 -17.93 10.29 -9.03
CA LYS A 201 -18.63 10.02 -10.28
C LYS A 201 -18.49 8.56 -10.68
N LYS A 202 -19.32 8.09 -11.63
CA LYS A 202 -19.28 6.70 -12.11
C LYS A 202 -17.96 6.30 -12.76
N GLU A 203 -17.30 7.24 -13.39
CA GLU A 203 -16.00 7.05 -14.05
C GLU A 203 -14.81 7.02 -13.08
N ASP A 204 -15.01 7.45 -11.82
CA ASP A 204 -13.93 7.46 -10.84
C ASP A 204 -13.61 6.04 -10.35
N VAL A 205 -12.33 5.75 -10.16
CA VAL A 205 -11.89 4.61 -9.37
C VAL A 205 -11.97 4.98 -7.89
N VAL A 206 -12.65 4.18 -7.10
CA VAL A 206 -12.81 4.38 -5.66
C VAL A 206 -11.87 3.41 -4.93
N ALA A 207 -10.91 3.94 -4.20
CA ALA A 207 -10.10 3.17 -3.24
C ALA A 207 -10.83 3.17 -1.88
N LEU A 208 -11.48 2.06 -1.56
CA LEU A 208 -12.31 1.93 -0.36
C LEU A 208 -11.54 1.27 0.78
N PHE A 209 -11.45 1.99 1.88
CA PHE A 209 -10.91 1.50 3.16
C PHE A 209 -12.04 1.42 4.17
N ALA A 210 -12.48 0.21 4.51
CA ALA A 210 -13.61 0.02 5.41
C ALA A 210 -13.28 -0.96 6.54
N LEU A 211 -13.60 -0.57 7.76
CA LEU A 211 -13.52 -1.41 8.94
C LEU A 211 -14.67 -1.04 9.89
N ALA A 212 -15.71 -1.86 9.89
CA ALA A 212 -16.95 -1.61 10.61
C ALA A 212 -17.64 -2.95 10.97
N PRO A 213 -18.69 -2.95 11.79
CA PRO A 213 -19.51 -4.13 12.00
C PRO A 213 -20.05 -4.70 10.68
N GLN A 214 -20.02 -6.02 10.54
CA GLN A 214 -20.37 -6.71 9.29
C GLN A 214 -21.72 -6.26 8.69
N PRO A 215 -22.84 -6.08 9.44
CA PRO A 215 -24.09 -5.62 8.84
C PRO A 215 -23.97 -4.26 8.12
N LEU A 216 -23.14 -3.36 8.64
CA LEU A 216 -22.89 -2.05 8.01
C LEU A 216 -21.99 -2.17 6.78
N LEU A 217 -21.03 -3.09 6.78
CA LEU A 217 -20.22 -3.39 5.60
C LEU A 217 -21.06 -3.99 4.47
N PHE A 218 -21.98 -4.89 4.79
CA PHE A 218 -22.96 -5.40 3.82
C PHE A 218 -23.87 -4.28 3.27
N LYS A 219 -24.38 -3.40 4.15
CA LYS A 219 -25.17 -2.25 3.72
C LYS A 219 -24.35 -1.31 2.81
N LEU A 220 -23.09 -1.05 3.16
CA LEU A 220 -22.20 -0.23 2.32
C LEU A 220 -21.99 -0.86 0.94
N GLY A 221 -21.68 -2.16 0.87
CA GLY A 221 -21.54 -2.88 -0.39
C GLY A 221 -22.80 -2.80 -1.25
N TYR A 222 -23.97 -3.00 -0.64
CA TYR A 222 -25.25 -2.85 -1.34
C TYR A 222 -25.48 -1.43 -1.90
N LEU A 223 -25.10 -0.39 -1.15
CA LEU A 223 -25.26 1.00 -1.57
C LEU A 223 -24.32 1.41 -2.68
N LEU A 224 -23.08 0.88 -2.67
CA LEU A 224 -22.07 1.17 -3.70
C LEU A 224 -22.38 0.47 -5.02
N CYS A 225 -23.06 -0.69 -4.98
CA CYS A 225 -23.46 -1.54 -6.12
C CYS A 225 -22.37 -1.78 -7.17
N ASP A 226 -22.70 -2.48 -8.24
CA ASP A 226 -21.75 -2.86 -9.32
C ASP A 226 -21.51 -1.72 -10.35
N GLN A 227 -22.15 -0.56 -10.17
CA GLN A 227 -22.02 0.56 -11.10
C GLN A 227 -20.75 1.41 -10.89
N LEU A 228 -20.05 1.17 -9.78
CA LEU A 228 -18.86 1.90 -9.38
C LEU A 228 -17.62 1.01 -9.50
N ASN A 229 -16.52 1.57 -9.97
CA ASN A 229 -15.24 0.88 -9.96
C ASN A 229 -14.60 0.98 -8.57
N VAL A 230 -14.97 0.07 -7.68
CA VAL A 230 -14.49 0.04 -6.29
C VAL A 230 -13.35 -0.95 -6.15
N ARG A 231 -12.22 -0.46 -5.63
CA ARG A 231 -11.08 -1.26 -5.18
C ARG A 231 -11.09 -1.32 -3.66
N VAL A 232 -11.41 -2.48 -3.10
CA VAL A 232 -11.48 -2.67 -1.65
C VAL A 232 -10.10 -2.99 -1.10
N PHE A 233 -9.68 -2.24 -0.07
CA PHE A 233 -8.43 -2.46 0.65
C PHE A 233 -8.72 -3.22 1.94
N GLN A 234 -8.02 -4.33 2.12
CA GLN A 234 -8.12 -5.18 3.31
C GLN A 234 -7.28 -4.62 4.46
N CYS A 235 -7.87 -4.54 5.65
CA CYS A 235 -7.10 -4.27 6.86
C CYS A 235 -6.41 -5.55 7.35
N HIS A 236 -5.09 -5.61 7.21
CA HIS A 236 -4.28 -6.75 7.66
C HIS A 236 -3.96 -6.65 9.16
N ARG A 237 -3.83 -7.80 9.83
CA ARG A 237 -3.48 -7.86 11.25
C ARG A 237 -1.99 -7.63 11.50
N GLU A 238 -1.17 -8.02 10.55
CA GLU A 238 0.29 -7.99 10.60
C GLU A 238 0.85 -7.13 9.46
N GLY A 239 2.02 -6.55 9.64
CA GLY A 239 2.69 -5.72 8.65
C GLY A 239 2.04 -4.34 8.42
N ASP A 240 2.12 -3.84 7.20
CA ASP A 240 1.43 -2.62 6.77
C ASP A 240 -0.08 -2.87 6.74
N LYS A 241 -0.83 -2.25 7.64
CA LYS A 241 -2.26 -2.53 7.87
C LYS A 241 -3.12 -2.55 6.61
N TRP A 242 -2.86 -1.70 5.64
CA TRP A 242 -3.68 -1.52 4.45
C TRP A 242 -2.96 -1.85 3.13
N ALA A 243 -1.66 -2.12 3.19
CA ALA A 243 -0.93 -2.52 2.01
C ALA A 243 -0.97 -4.05 1.85
N TRP A 244 -1.27 -4.49 0.63
CA TRP A 244 -1.23 -5.89 0.31
C TRP A 244 0.18 -6.46 0.54
N PRO A 245 0.31 -7.61 1.20
CA PRO A 245 1.57 -8.34 1.26
C PRO A 245 1.97 -8.82 -0.13
N ASP A 246 3.25 -9.09 -0.31
CA ASP A 246 3.77 -9.73 -1.53
C ASP A 246 3.49 -11.24 -1.46
N ASP A 247 2.27 -11.63 -1.79
CA ASP A 247 1.76 -13.00 -1.69
C ASP A 247 1.05 -13.37 -3.00
N GLN A 248 1.37 -14.55 -3.54
CA GLN A 248 0.81 -15.08 -4.79
C GLN A 248 -0.09 -16.31 -4.53
N SER A 249 -0.49 -16.54 -3.29
CA SER A 249 -1.37 -17.66 -2.95
C SER A 249 -2.74 -17.52 -3.61
N THR A 250 -3.36 -18.65 -3.85
CA THR A 250 -4.73 -18.78 -4.37
C THR A 250 -5.62 -19.44 -3.32
N VAL A 251 -6.91 -19.20 -3.41
CA VAL A 251 -7.91 -19.80 -2.53
C VAL A 251 -8.96 -20.48 -3.39
N ASP A 252 -9.28 -21.73 -3.04
CA ASP A 252 -10.35 -22.50 -3.67
C ASP A 252 -11.66 -22.24 -2.91
N PHE A 253 -12.56 -21.45 -3.49
CA PHE A 253 -13.88 -21.19 -2.94
C PHE A 253 -14.85 -22.29 -3.37
N GLN A 254 -15.61 -22.81 -2.42
CA GLN A 254 -16.52 -23.93 -2.63
C GLN A 254 -17.93 -23.54 -2.18
N ILE A 255 -18.91 -23.88 -3.03
CA ILE A 255 -20.33 -23.73 -2.68
C ILE A 255 -20.91 -25.14 -2.58
N HIS A 256 -21.54 -25.45 -1.45
CA HIS A 256 -22.29 -26.69 -1.26
C HIS A 256 -23.60 -26.42 -0.54
N GLN A 257 -24.58 -27.27 -0.80
CA GLN A 257 -25.86 -27.26 -0.12
C GLN A 257 -25.79 -28.25 1.05
N SER A 258 -25.95 -27.76 2.28
CA SER A 258 -25.98 -28.60 3.47
C SER A 258 -27.40 -29.09 3.78
N LYS A 259 -28.40 -28.26 3.46
CA LYS A 259 -29.81 -28.57 3.71
C LYS A 259 -30.66 -28.13 2.52
N ALA A 260 -31.60 -28.99 2.13
CA ALA A 260 -32.64 -28.70 1.13
C ALA A 260 -34.02 -28.77 1.78
N ASP A 261 -34.78 -27.67 1.70
CA ASP A 261 -36.19 -27.63 2.04
C ASP A 261 -36.92 -26.76 1.01
N SER A 262 -38.04 -27.21 0.53
CA SER A 262 -38.72 -26.61 -0.63
C SER A 262 -39.55 -25.38 -0.32
N GLU A 263 -39.68 -24.97 0.95
CA GLU A 263 -40.84 -24.16 1.24
C GLU A 263 -40.65 -22.67 1.45
N THR A 264 -39.51 -22.08 1.84
CA THR A 264 -39.62 -20.62 1.99
C THR A 264 -38.37 -19.78 2.16
N ALA A 265 -37.42 -20.17 2.98
CA ALA A 265 -36.25 -19.35 3.25
C ALA A 265 -35.01 -19.98 2.65
N VAL A 266 -34.21 -19.17 1.96
CA VAL A 266 -32.87 -19.58 1.46
C VAL A 266 -31.82 -18.78 2.21
N ALA A 267 -30.87 -19.47 2.82
CA ALA A 267 -29.70 -18.87 3.47
C ALA A 267 -28.45 -19.16 2.65
N LEU A 268 -27.67 -18.13 2.37
CA LEU A 268 -26.29 -18.23 1.95
C LEU A 268 -25.39 -17.92 3.14
N VAL A 269 -24.71 -18.93 3.63
CA VAL A 269 -23.75 -18.83 4.74
C VAL A 269 -22.37 -18.60 4.18
N ILE A 270 -21.73 -17.50 4.56
CA ILE A 270 -20.36 -17.15 4.15
C ILE A 270 -19.43 -17.49 5.31
N ASP A 271 -18.89 -18.70 5.34
CA ASP A 271 -18.09 -19.26 6.43
C ASP A 271 -16.60 -19.43 6.06
N LEU A 272 -16.02 -18.33 5.58
CA LEU A 272 -14.63 -18.27 5.14
C LEU A 272 -13.62 -18.11 6.29
N SER A 273 -14.04 -17.48 7.39
CA SER A 273 -13.15 -17.18 8.53
C SER A 273 -13.24 -18.20 9.66
N ALA A 274 -14.33 -18.92 9.74
CA ALA A 274 -14.62 -19.98 10.68
C ALA A 274 -15.86 -20.74 10.20
N GLU A 275 -15.96 -22.00 10.56
CA GLU A 275 -17.13 -22.83 10.28
C GLU A 275 -18.37 -22.32 11.02
N ILE A 276 -19.50 -22.29 10.32
CA ILE A 276 -20.82 -21.91 10.87
C ILE A 276 -21.75 -23.11 10.74
N ILE A 277 -22.21 -23.64 11.87
CA ILE A 277 -23.10 -24.80 11.89
C ILE A 277 -24.56 -24.43 11.52
N ASP A 278 -25.26 -25.30 10.80
CA ASP A 278 -26.64 -25.12 10.33
C ASP A 278 -27.61 -24.78 11.46
N GLN A 279 -27.43 -25.34 12.65
CA GLN A 279 -28.30 -25.07 13.80
C GLN A 279 -28.40 -23.58 14.15
N ARG A 280 -27.33 -22.79 13.91
CA ARG A 280 -27.41 -21.33 14.15
C ARG A 280 -28.31 -20.64 13.14
N ILE A 281 -28.36 -21.13 11.93
CA ILE A 281 -29.19 -20.60 10.84
C ILE A 281 -30.64 -20.98 11.11
N GLU A 282 -30.91 -22.24 11.47
CA GLU A 282 -32.21 -22.75 11.82
C GLU A 282 -32.84 -22.04 13.04
N ASN A 283 -32.03 -21.73 14.04
CA ASN A 283 -32.46 -20.94 15.19
C ASN A 283 -32.93 -19.54 14.83
N THR A 284 -32.49 -19.01 13.70
CA THR A 284 -32.82 -17.65 13.23
C THR A 284 -33.94 -17.64 12.20
N LEU A 285 -33.92 -18.56 11.24
CA LEU A 285 -34.87 -18.61 10.11
C LEU A 285 -35.96 -19.66 10.29
N GLY A 286 -35.86 -20.55 11.29
CA GLY A 286 -36.70 -21.71 11.48
C GLY A 286 -36.13 -22.95 10.78
N GLU A 287 -36.65 -24.11 11.16
CA GLU A 287 -36.15 -25.41 10.65
C GLU A 287 -36.44 -25.63 9.15
N LYS A 288 -37.42 -24.93 8.59
CA LYS A 288 -37.78 -25.04 7.16
C LYS A 288 -37.04 -24.01 6.35
N CYS A 289 -35.77 -24.27 6.06
CA CYS A 289 -34.93 -23.42 5.20
C CYS A 289 -33.97 -24.27 4.34
N THR A 290 -33.62 -23.74 3.17
CA THR A 290 -32.55 -24.27 2.36
C THR A 290 -31.25 -23.51 2.71
N ILE A 291 -30.15 -24.23 2.93
CA ILE A 291 -28.90 -23.66 3.37
C ILE A 291 -27.80 -23.99 2.36
N TYR A 292 -27.16 -22.95 1.87
CA TYR A 292 -25.94 -23.04 1.06
C TYR A 292 -24.77 -22.46 1.85
N HIS A 293 -23.64 -23.13 1.80
CA HIS A 293 -22.36 -22.64 2.35
C HIS A 293 -21.43 -22.23 1.25
N LEU A 294 -20.87 -21.03 1.35
CA LEU A 294 -19.71 -20.59 0.60
C LEU A 294 -18.52 -20.60 1.56
N THR A 295 -17.63 -21.54 1.35
CA THR A 295 -16.51 -21.84 2.26
C THR A 295 -15.18 -22.03 1.50
N ILE A 296 -14.12 -22.27 2.26
CA ILE A 296 -12.80 -22.65 1.79
C ILE A 296 -12.35 -23.91 2.52
N PRO A 297 -11.39 -24.71 2.00
CA PRO A 297 -10.98 -25.97 2.63
C PRO A 297 -10.55 -25.83 4.09
N GLU A 298 -9.91 -24.71 4.44
CA GLU A 298 -9.46 -24.40 5.81
C GLU A 298 -9.89 -22.99 6.20
N PRO A 299 -11.13 -22.78 6.72
CA PRO A 299 -11.62 -21.48 7.14
C PRO A 299 -10.70 -20.81 8.17
N ASN A 300 -10.21 -19.62 7.85
CA ASN A 300 -9.31 -18.88 8.72
C ASN A 300 -9.41 -17.34 8.50
N ARG A 301 -8.96 -16.57 9.50
CA ARG A 301 -9.13 -15.11 9.50
C ARG A 301 -8.10 -14.33 8.68
N VAL A 302 -7.16 -15.00 8.03
CA VAL A 302 -6.04 -14.38 7.30
C VAL A 302 -5.91 -14.92 5.86
N PHE A 303 -6.95 -15.54 5.31
CA PHE A 303 -6.92 -16.15 3.99
C PHE A 303 -6.83 -15.12 2.84
N VAL A 304 -7.37 -13.91 3.01
CA VAL A 304 -7.31 -12.85 1.99
C VAL A 304 -5.96 -12.17 2.05
N LYS A 305 -5.02 -12.58 1.20
CA LYS A 305 -3.63 -12.10 1.20
C LYS A 305 -3.26 -11.24 0.00
N ASN A 306 -4.06 -11.25 -1.06
CA ASN A 306 -3.84 -10.48 -2.28
C ASN A 306 -5.17 -10.11 -2.95
N PRO A 307 -5.18 -9.11 -3.87
CA PRO A 307 -6.40 -8.71 -4.58
C PRO A 307 -7.01 -9.81 -5.45
N GLN A 308 -6.20 -10.73 -5.99
CA GLN A 308 -6.66 -11.81 -6.86
C GLN A 308 -7.59 -12.78 -6.11
N ILE A 309 -7.38 -12.96 -4.81
CA ILE A 309 -8.29 -13.74 -3.95
C ILE A 309 -9.66 -13.05 -3.85
N GLN A 310 -9.71 -11.70 -3.73
CA GLN A 310 -10.98 -10.96 -3.76
C GLN A 310 -11.69 -11.12 -5.11
N ASP A 311 -10.96 -10.99 -6.21
CA ASP A 311 -11.51 -11.16 -7.56
C ASP A 311 -12.02 -12.59 -7.79
N SER A 312 -11.35 -13.60 -7.25
CA SER A 312 -11.79 -15.00 -7.30
C SER A 312 -13.09 -15.20 -6.52
N PHE A 313 -13.19 -14.64 -5.31
CA PHE A 313 -14.43 -14.69 -4.50
C PHE A 313 -15.64 -14.11 -5.25
N VAL A 314 -15.49 -12.99 -5.93
CA VAL A 314 -16.58 -12.34 -6.68
C VAL A 314 -17.06 -13.19 -7.85
N ARG A 315 -16.19 -14.05 -8.42
CA ARG A 315 -16.50 -14.89 -9.58
C ARG A 315 -17.10 -16.26 -9.21
N THR A 316 -16.97 -16.65 -7.95
CA THR A 316 -17.55 -17.90 -7.43
C THR A 316 -19.05 -17.76 -7.19
#